data_a168bd3cdeb71f39f26234408941a893
#
_entry.id   a168bd3cdeb71f39f26234408941a893
#
_cell.length_a   1.000
_cell.length_b   1.000
_cell.length_c   1.000
_cell.angle_alpha   90.00
_cell.angle_beta   90.00
_cell.angle_gamma   90.00
#
_symmetry.space_group_name_H-M   'P 1'
#
loop_
_entity.id
_entity.type
_entity.pdbx_description
1 polymer ?
#
loop_
_entity_poly.entity_id
_entity_poly.type
_entity_poly.pdbx_seq_one_letter_code
_entity_poly.pdbx_strand_id
1 'polypeptide(L)'
;MAIAEPRLQTRALFADRFGVDPSLAFESWERFHKASAETIQTAGKRLADAVIVAVHDRMHAEVVVAFAAQGYDILCEKPMATSIDHCLQIEDAVKNTGIIFGLGYGMLPSCPRMPLS
;
A
#
# COMPACT_ATOMS: atom_id res chain seq x y z
N MET A 1 -0.40 -9.98 10.00
CA MET A 1 0.22 -9.46 8.76
C MET A 1 -0.46 -10.06 7.55
N ALA A 2 -0.59 -9.31 6.49
CA ALA A 2 -1.15 -9.78 5.22
C ALA A 2 -0.20 -9.43 4.09
N ILE A 3 -0.29 -10.15 2.98
CA ILE A 3 0.57 -9.93 1.82
C ILE A 3 -0.25 -10.02 0.54
N ALA A 4 0.10 -9.19 -0.44
CA ALA A 4 -0.41 -9.30 -1.80
C ALA A 4 0.78 -9.43 -2.75
N GLU A 5 0.92 -10.58 -3.39
CA GLU A 5 2.04 -10.88 -4.27
C GLU A 5 1.56 -11.80 -5.40
N PRO A 6 1.65 -11.36 -6.66
CA PRO A 6 1.19 -12.17 -7.78
C PRO A 6 1.99 -13.46 -8.01
N ARG A 7 3.28 -13.44 -7.68
CA ARG A 7 4.15 -14.60 -7.93
C ARG A 7 3.93 -15.65 -6.85
N LEU A 8 3.45 -16.81 -7.25
CA LEU A 8 3.09 -17.89 -6.32
C LEU A 8 4.23 -18.28 -5.39
N GLN A 9 5.41 -18.51 -5.94
CA GLN A 9 6.56 -18.95 -5.13
C GLN A 9 7.00 -17.89 -4.15
N THR A 10 7.07 -16.64 -4.59
CA THR A 10 7.46 -15.53 -3.72
C THR A 10 6.43 -15.33 -2.62
N ARG A 11 5.15 -15.41 -2.96
CA ARG A 11 4.07 -15.30 -1.99
C ARG A 11 4.16 -16.39 -0.92
N ALA A 12 4.38 -17.63 -1.35
CA ALA A 12 4.49 -18.77 -0.44
C ALA A 12 5.70 -18.66 0.48
N LEU A 13 6.84 -18.27 -0.06
CA LEU A 13 8.06 -18.09 0.73
C LEU A 13 7.90 -16.99 1.78
N PHE A 14 7.31 -15.87 1.39
CA PHE A 14 7.08 -14.75 2.29
C PHE A 14 6.09 -15.14 3.39
N ALA A 15 5.00 -15.80 3.01
CA ALA A 15 3.99 -16.21 3.97
C ALA A 15 4.56 -17.20 4.99
N ASP A 16 5.37 -18.15 4.53
CA ASP A 16 6.02 -19.11 5.38
C ASP A 16 7.02 -18.44 6.33
N ARG A 17 7.85 -17.56 5.79
CA ARG A 17 8.90 -16.90 6.57
C ARG A 17 8.34 -16.00 7.67
N PHE A 18 7.27 -15.31 7.40
CA PHE A 18 6.69 -14.33 8.33
C PHE A 18 5.42 -14.81 9.01
N GLY A 19 5.06 -16.08 8.83
CA GLY A 19 3.91 -16.66 9.50
C GLY A 19 2.58 -16.05 9.09
N VAL A 20 2.45 -15.68 7.80
CA VAL A 20 1.22 -15.11 7.29
C VAL A 20 0.17 -16.21 7.12
N ASP A 21 -1.03 -15.99 7.67
CA ASP A 21 -2.13 -16.92 7.51
C ASP A 21 -2.50 -17.05 6.03
N PRO A 22 -2.74 -18.27 5.51
CA PRO A 22 -3.13 -18.43 4.11
C PRO A 22 -4.31 -17.59 3.67
N SER A 23 -5.25 -17.32 4.57
CA SER A 23 -6.40 -16.47 4.27
C SER A 23 -6.03 -15.00 4.07
N LEU A 24 -4.83 -14.60 4.47
CA LEU A 24 -4.31 -13.25 4.36
C LEU A 24 -3.17 -13.13 3.33
N ALA A 25 -3.00 -14.17 2.51
CA ALA A 25 -2.03 -14.15 1.42
C ALA A 25 -2.79 -14.03 0.09
N PHE A 26 -2.74 -12.86 -0.51
CA PHE A 26 -3.53 -12.52 -1.69
C PHE A 26 -2.70 -12.56 -2.96
N GLU A 27 -3.33 -12.91 -4.07
CA GLU A 27 -2.68 -12.98 -5.38
C GLU A 27 -2.41 -11.60 -5.96
N SER A 28 -3.19 -10.59 -5.54
CA SER A 28 -3.05 -9.25 -6.08
C SER A 28 -3.46 -8.22 -5.05
N TRP A 29 -3.01 -6.98 -5.26
CA TRP A 29 -3.42 -5.89 -4.37
C TRP A 29 -4.92 -5.62 -4.47
N GLU A 30 -5.51 -5.87 -5.63
CA GLU A 30 -6.96 -5.69 -5.82
C GLU A 30 -7.75 -6.65 -4.94
N ARG A 31 -7.30 -7.90 -4.85
CA ARG A 31 -7.94 -8.89 -3.97
C ARG A 31 -7.78 -8.52 -2.50
N PHE A 32 -6.61 -8.03 -2.14
CA PHE A 32 -6.37 -7.54 -0.79
C PHE A 32 -7.31 -6.37 -0.48
N HIS A 33 -7.39 -5.41 -1.39
CA HIS A 33 -8.24 -4.23 -1.24
C HIS A 33 -9.71 -4.63 -1.07
N LYS A 34 -10.17 -5.57 -1.86
CA LYS A 34 -11.54 -6.07 -1.78
C LYS A 34 -11.81 -6.74 -0.43
N ALA A 35 -10.93 -7.61 0.01
CA ALA A 35 -11.05 -8.27 1.30
C ALA A 35 -11.03 -7.27 2.45
N SER A 36 -10.19 -6.26 2.35
CA SER A 36 -10.13 -5.17 3.32
C SER A 36 -11.45 -4.40 3.38
N ALA A 37 -12.01 -4.06 2.21
CA ALA A 37 -13.29 -3.37 2.15
C ALA A 37 -14.41 -4.18 2.83
N GLU A 38 -14.45 -5.47 2.57
CA GLU A 38 -15.43 -6.36 3.18
C GLU A 38 -15.27 -6.42 4.71
N THR A 39 -14.04 -6.51 5.19
CA THR A 39 -13.76 -6.55 6.61
C THR A 39 -14.13 -5.24 7.29
N ILE A 40 -13.83 -4.12 6.66
CA ILE A 40 -14.23 -2.80 7.19
C ILE A 40 -15.75 -2.71 7.28
N GLN A 41 -16.45 -3.17 6.26
CA GLN A 41 -17.90 -3.10 6.20
C GLN A 41 -18.56 -4.01 7.23
N THR A 42 -18.03 -5.23 7.42
CA THR A 42 -18.66 -6.22 8.30
C THR A 42 -18.20 -6.15 9.74
N ALA A 43 -16.94 -5.86 9.98
CA ALA A 43 -16.36 -5.85 11.32
C ALA A 43 -15.93 -4.47 11.81
N GLY A 44 -15.98 -3.45 10.95
CA GLY A 44 -15.56 -2.10 11.30
C GLY A 44 -14.08 -1.95 11.52
N LYS A 45 -13.27 -2.91 11.06
CA LYS A 45 -11.82 -2.92 11.28
C LYS A 45 -11.09 -3.18 9.97
N ARG A 46 -9.93 -2.54 9.82
CA ARG A 46 -9.04 -2.81 8.71
C ARG A 46 -8.26 -4.10 8.96
N LEU A 47 -7.76 -4.72 7.88
CA LEU A 47 -6.94 -5.93 8.00
C LEU A 47 -5.56 -5.67 8.62
N ALA A 48 -5.10 -4.43 8.56
CA ALA A 48 -3.81 -4.02 9.13
C ALA A 48 -3.86 -2.54 9.48
N ASP A 49 -2.84 -2.04 10.16
CA ASP A 49 -2.77 -0.63 10.53
C ASP A 49 -2.15 0.22 9.43
N ALA A 50 -1.22 -0.37 8.68
CA ALA A 50 -0.47 0.34 7.65
C ALA A 50 -0.20 -0.58 6.47
N VAL A 51 0.08 0.02 5.32
CA VAL A 51 0.38 -0.69 4.08
C VAL A 51 1.73 -0.24 3.56
N ILE A 52 2.58 -1.20 3.19
CA ILE A 52 3.82 -0.90 2.47
C ILE A 52 3.56 -1.17 0.99
N VAL A 53 3.72 -0.13 0.18
CA VAL A 53 3.48 -0.22 -1.26
C VAL A 53 4.81 -0.42 -1.98
N ALA A 54 5.00 -1.61 -2.54
CA ALA A 54 6.23 -2.01 -3.22
C ALA A 54 5.93 -2.65 -4.56
N VAL A 55 4.91 -2.15 -5.25
CA VAL A 55 4.54 -2.62 -6.59
C VAL A 55 5.36 -1.89 -7.66
N HIS A 56 5.11 -2.19 -8.93
CA HIS A 56 5.74 -1.46 -10.01
C HIS A 56 5.47 0.05 -9.90
N ASP A 57 6.47 0.86 -10.24
CA ASP A 57 6.43 2.31 -10.07
C ASP A 57 5.16 2.95 -10.64
N ARG A 58 4.76 2.52 -11.83
CA ARG A 58 3.58 3.06 -12.52
C ARG A 58 2.26 2.71 -11.82
N MET A 59 2.29 1.78 -10.87
CA MET A 59 1.11 1.36 -10.14
C MET A 59 1.00 2.03 -8.78
N HIS A 60 2.02 2.76 -8.36
CA HIS A 60 2.04 3.36 -7.02
C HIS A 60 0.84 4.26 -6.75
N ALA A 61 0.52 5.15 -7.69
CA ALA A 61 -0.57 6.09 -7.50
C ALA A 61 -1.91 5.38 -7.31
N GLU A 62 -2.19 4.39 -8.14
CA GLU A 62 -3.43 3.63 -8.07
C GLU A 62 -3.58 2.92 -6.73
N VAL A 63 -2.53 2.24 -6.30
CA VAL A 63 -2.55 1.49 -5.04
C VAL A 63 -2.62 2.42 -3.85
N VAL A 64 -1.85 3.51 -3.86
CA VAL A 64 -1.86 4.48 -2.77
C VAL A 64 -3.24 5.11 -2.62
N VAL A 65 -3.85 5.55 -3.71
CA VAL A 65 -5.18 6.16 -3.67
C VAL A 65 -6.21 5.17 -3.10
N ALA A 66 -6.15 3.92 -3.54
CA ALA A 66 -7.09 2.90 -3.10
C ALA A 66 -7.00 2.63 -1.60
N PHE A 67 -5.79 2.47 -1.07
CA PHE A 67 -5.63 2.15 0.35
C PHE A 67 -5.74 3.38 1.25
N ALA A 68 -5.38 4.56 0.76
CA ALA A 68 -5.64 5.80 1.48
C ALA A 68 -7.14 6.00 1.73
N ALA A 69 -7.96 5.69 0.74
CA ALA A 69 -9.41 5.78 0.87
C ALA A 69 -9.97 4.87 1.96
N GLN A 70 -9.27 3.79 2.28
CA GLN A 70 -9.65 2.90 3.38
C GLN A 70 -9.05 3.31 4.73
N GLY A 71 -8.28 4.38 4.76
CA GLY A 71 -7.72 4.92 6.00
C GLY A 71 -6.41 4.31 6.45
N TYR A 72 -5.73 3.57 5.59
CA TYR A 72 -4.42 3.03 5.93
C TYR A 72 -3.35 4.10 5.90
N ASP A 73 -2.45 4.07 6.87
CA ASP A 73 -1.19 4.78 6.77
C ASP A 73 -0.32 4.03 5.76
N ILE A 74 0.45 4.75 4.97
CA ILE A 74 1.14 4.16 3.82
C ILE A 74 2.63 4.51 3.82
N LEU A 75 3.45 3.49 3.60
CA LEU A 75 4.86 3.66 3.28
C LEU A 75 5.04 3.20 1.83
N CYS A 76 5.41 4.13 0.96
CA CYS A 76 5.56 3.87 -0.46
C CYS A 76 7.03 3.86 -0.83
N GLU A 77 7.47 2.82 -1.56
CA GLU A 77 8.83 2.78 -2.06
C GLU A 77 9.01 3.78 -3.20
N LYS A 78 10.22 4.28 -3.32
CA LYS A 78 10.54 5.20 -4.41
C LYS A 78 10.83 4.45 -5.70
N PRO A 79 10.66 5.10 -6.85
CA PRO A 79 10.14 6.47 -6.97
C PRO A 79 8.66 6.50 -6.61
N MET A 80 8.21 7.63 -6.08
CA MET A 80 6.81 7.76 -5.66
C MET A 80 5.85 7.53 -6.81
N ALA A 81 6.20 8.07 -7.97
CA ALA A 81 5.37 7.93 -9.16
C ALA A 81 6.19 8.17 -10.42
N THR A 82 5.65 7.77 -11.54
CA THR A 82 6.33 7.89 -12.84
C THR A 82 5.96 9.16 -13.60
N SER A 83 5.00 9.94 -13.10
CA SER A 83 4.55 11.17 -13.72
C SER A 83 4.12 12.19 -12.69
N ILE A 84 4.07 13.45 -13.11
CA ILE A 84 3.58 14.53 -12.25
C ILE A 84 2.11 14.29 -11.88
N ASP A 85 1.31 13.84 -12.83
CA ASP A 85 -0.11 13.57 -12.58
C ASP A 85 -0.29 12.53 -11.47
N HIS A 86 0.52 11.47 -11.50
CA HIS A 86 0.47 10.45 -10.45
C HIS A 86 0.91 11.00 -9.10
N CYS A 87 1.93 11.85 -9.08
CA CYS A 87 2.36 12.52 -7.84
C CYS A 87 1.25 13.36 -7.25
N LEU A 88 0.53 14.10 -8.10
CA LEU A 88 -0.59 14.93 -7.65
C LEU A 88 -1.75 14.09 -7.13
N GLN A 89 -2.03 12.95 -7.76
CA GLN A 89 -3.06 12.02 -7.28
C GLN A 89 -2.74 11.50 -5.89
N ILE A 90 -1.49 11.12 -5.65
CA ILE A 90 -1.05 10.66 -4.34
C ILE A 90 -1.17 11.79 -3.31
N GLU A 91 -0.70 12.98 -3.66
CA GLU A 91 -0.77 14.12 -2.77
C GLU A 91 -2.22 14.43 -2.37
N ASP A 92 -3.12 14.46 -3.33
CA ASP A 92 -4.54 14.72 -3.07
C ASP A 92 -5.14 13.65 -2.16
N ALA A 93 -4.84 12.38 -2.43
CA ALA A 93 -5.34 11.28 -1.61
C ALA A 93 -4.85 11.38 -0.16
N VAL A 94 -3.58 11.72 0.03
CA VAL A 94 -3.01 11.88 1.37
C VAL A 94 -3.66 13.05 2.11
N LYS A 95 -3.80 14.18 1.44
CA LYS A 95 -4.43 15.37 2.04
C LYS A 95 -5.88 15.14 2.40
N ASN A 96 -6.63 14.50 1.51
CA ASN A 96 -8.07 14.32 1.70
C ASN A 96 -8.40 13.28 2.77
N THR A 97 -7.51 12.33 3.00
CA THR A 97 -7.75 11.25 3.98
C THR A 97 -7.10 11.49 5.33
N GLY A 98 -6.10 12.37 5.39
CA GLY A 98 -5.39 12.65 6.64
C GLY A 98 -4.48 11.52 7.12
N ILE A 99 -4.18 10.54 6.27
CA ILE A 99 -3.30 9.44 6.63
C ILE A 99 -1.84 9.91 6.74
N ILE A 100 -1.01 9.09 7.39
CA ILE A 100 0.43 9.30 7.41
C ILE A 100 1.02 8.65 6.16
N PHE A 101 1.80 9.41 5.41
CA PHE A 101 2.42 8.91 4.19
C PHE A 101 3.93 9.10 4.23
N GLY A 102 4.66 8.00 4.11
CA GLY A 102 6.12 8.00 4.06
C GLY A 102 6.62 7.55 2.70
N LEU A 103 7.82 7.98 2.32
CA LEU A 103 8.39 7.68 1.02
C LEU A 103 9.89 7.38 1.13
N GLY A 104 10.35 6.47 0.28
CA GLY A 104 11.78 6.26 0.08
C GLY A 104 12.50 5.61 1.22
N TYR A 105 11.85 4.78 1.90
CA TYR A 105 12.33 4.09 3.04
C TYR A 105 13.72 3.46 2.80
N GLY A 106 14.65 3.75 3.71
CA GLY A 106 15.96 3.12 3.75
C GLY A 106 16.96 3.53 2.70
N MET A 107 16.61 4.39 1.78
CA MET A 107 17.46 4.74 0.66
C MET A 107 17.93 6.18 0.73
N LEU A 108 18.95 6.50 -0.05
CA LEU A 108 19.40 7.87 -0.18
C LEU A 108 18.26 8.73 -0.72
N PRO A 109 18.08 9.92 -0.19
CA PRO A 109 17.00 10.80 -0.61
C PRO A 109 17.26 11.39 -1.97
N SER A 110 16.98 10.66 -3.02
CA SER A 110 17.04 11.18 -4.38
C SER A 110 15.75 11.87 -4.77
N CYS A 111 14.70 11.72 -3.97
CA CYS A 111 13.44 12.41 -4.18
C CYS A 111 13.15 13.30 -2.98
N PRO A 112 12.60 14.50 -3.19
CA PRO A 112 12.19 15.34 -2.07
C PRO A 112 11.11 14.65 -1.26
N ARG A 113 11.18 14.87 0.03
CA ARG A 113 10.16 14.36 0.93
C ARG A 113 8.85 15.08 0.66
N MET A 114 7.78 14.32 0.55
CA MET A 114 6.46 14.90 0.38
C MET A 114 6.02 15.57 1.68
N PRO A 115 5.53 16.83 1.63
CA PRO A 115 5.01 17.46 2.84
C PRO A 115 3.77 16.72 3.35
N LEU A 116 3.73 16.49 4.65
CA LEU A 116 2.66 15.73 5.29
C LEU A 116 1.52 16.61 5.82
N SER A 117 1.49 17.81 5.42
CA SER A 117 0.46 18.75 5.90
C SER A 117 -0.74 18.80 5.00
#